data_7168237b69ce76b5bf016488ca7ffa5c
#
_entry.id   7168237b69ce76b5bf016488ca7ffa5c
#
_cell.length_a   1.000
_cell.length_b   1.000
_cell.length_c   1.000
_cell.angle_alpha   90.00
_cell.angle_beta   90.00
_cell.angle_gamma   90.00
#
_symmetry.space_group_name_H-M   'P 1'
#
loop_
_entity.id
_entity.type
_entity.pdbx_description
1 polymer ?
#
loop_
_entity_poly.entity_id
_entity_poly.type
_entity_poly.pdbx_seq_one_letter_code
_entity_poly.pdbx_strand_id
1 'polypeptide(L)'
;MLAFYRLSLDHVINAIKTTTVENGTTCIWQLYNMGYIVKTPTTCFGIDINHRWAEKLEPYLDFLCVTHKHQDHYNTALINAMLNAGKPVYSNWIKGGYTSKENTDYQFNNIKIHVSITDHNNSGLSNFVSVFTFECGDDSGNFTMLHTGDSNFKAAQYTNILPHVNVLIPRYAPNALTENNIIGTGAGQTKPDYVLLSHILELSHESEEESRWSLNSALERASKLNCESSVVPFWGEK
;
A
#
# COMPACT_ATOMS: atom_id res chain seq x y z
N MET A 1 20.59 -8.22 1.64
CA MET A 1 19.24 -8.13 1.04
C MET A 1 18.45 -9.44 1.18
N LEU A 2 18.82 -10.56 0.54
CA LEU A 2 18.06 -11.82 0.61
C LEU A 2 17.83 -12.37 2.04
N ALA A 3 18.74 -12.16 2.97
CA ALA A 3 18.54 -12.57 4.36
C ALA A 3 17.43 -11.76 5.02
N PHE A 4 17.38 -10.45 4.81
CA PHE A 4 16.31 -9.59 5.32
C PHE A 4 14.97 -9.95 4.71
N TYR A 5 14.90 -10.18 3.40
CA TYR A 5 13.69 -10.63 2.74
C TYR A 5 13.13 -11.92 3.36
N ARG A 6 14.00 -12.90 3.64
CA ARG A 6 13.57 -14.15 4.26
C ARG A 6 13.03 -13.98 5.69
N LEU A 7 13.68 -13.10 6.46
CA LEU A 7 13.35 -12.90 7.86
C LEU A 7 12.17 -11.96 8.08
N SER A 8 11.90 -11.06 7.12
CA SER A 8 10.88 -10.03 7.26
C SER A 8 9.48 -10.63 7.49
N LEU A 9 9.12 -11.68 6.76
CA LEU A 9 7.81 -12.32 6.92
C LEU A 9 7.61 -12.94 8.31
N ASP A 10 8.56 -13.74 8.77
CA ASP A 10 8.48 -14.39 10.07
C ASP A 10 8.50 -13.35 11.21
N HIS A 11 9.28 -12.27 11.03
CA HIS A 11 9.31 -11.15 11.95
C HIS A 11 7.94 -10.43 12.00
N VAL A 12 7.36 -10.10 10.85
CA VAL A 12 6.05 -9.43 10.77
C VAL A 12 4.94 -10.31 11.31
N ILE A 13 4.91 -11.60 10.98
CA ILE A 13 3.93 -12.54 11.56
C ILE A 13 4.04 -12.57 13.09
N ASN A 14 5.25 -12.64 13.62
CA ASN A 14 5.44 -12.60 15.06
C ASN A 14 5.01 -11.27 15.68
N ALA A 15 5.34 -10.15 15.02
CA ALA A 15 4.91 -8.82 15.44
C ALA A 15 3.38 -8.69 15.46
N ILE A 16 2.67 -9.16 14.44
CA ILE A 16 1.20 -9.17 14.39
C ILE A 16 0.61 -9.94 15.58
N LYS A 17 1.20 -11.11 15.90
CA LYS A 17 0.75 -11.96 17.02
C LYS A 17 0.93 -11.31 18.39
N THR A 18 2.04 -10.63 18.58
CA THR A 18 2.46 -10.11 19.89
C THR A 18 2.08 -8.65 20.12
N THR A 19 1.73 -7.89 19.06
CA THR A 19 1.33 -6.51 19.19
C THR A 19 -0.17 -6.42 19.50
N THR A 20 -0.50 -5.92 20.69
CA THR A 20 -1.83 -5.40 21.00
C THR A 20 -1.89 -3.97 20.50
N VAL A 21 -2.87 -3.64 19.70
CA VAL A 21 -3.12 -2.27 19.24
C VAL A 21 -4.13 -1.64 20.18
N GLU A 22 -3.73 -0.56 20.83
CA GLU A 22 -4.60 0.17 21.75
C GLU A 22 -5.61 1.03 21.00
N ASN A 23 -6.75 1.31 21.63
CA ASN A 23 -7.73 2.24 21.07
C ASN A 23 -7.09 3.62 20.80
N GLY A 24 -7.41 4.17 19.65
CA GLY A 24 -6.86 5.44 19.18
C GLY A 24 -5.52 5.32 18.45
N THR A 25 -5.05 4.08 18.20
CA THR A 25 -3.78 3.84 17.51
C THR A 25 -3.94 2.88 16.33
N THR A 26 -2.96 2.88 15.43
CA THR A 26 -2.85 1.97 14.30
C THR A 26 -1.38 1.57 14.12
N CYS A 27 -1.12 0.30 13.85
CA CYS A 27 0.20 -0.21 13.53
C CYS A 27 0.31 -0.53 12.04
N ILE A 28 1.42 -0.15 11.43
CA ILE A 28 1.72 -0.44 10.03
C ILE A 28 3.08 -1.12 9.96
N TRP A 29 3.18 -2.22 9.23
CA TRP A 29 4.46 -2.89 8.92
C TRP A 29 4.66 -2.89 7.41
N GLN A 30 5.83 -2.45 6.97
CA GLN A 30 6.26 -2.69 5.60
C GLN A 30 6.87 -4.11 5.52
N LEU A 31 6.32 -4.96 4.67
CA LEU A 31 6.83 -6.32 4.51
C LEU A 31 7.92 -6.38 3.43
N TYR A 32 7.61 -5.93 2.22
CA TYR A 32 8.50 -5.97 1.07
C TYR A 32 7.89 -5.16 -0.08
N ASN A 33 8.71 -4.42 -0.85
CA ASN A 33 8.31 -3.65 -2.02
C ASN A 33 7.17 -2.65 -1.69
N MET A 34 5.99 -2.83 -2.26
CA MET A 34 4.77 -2.08 -1.94
C MET A 34 3.86 -2.79 -0.92
N GLY A 35 4.33 -3.90 -0.35
CA GLY A 35 3.54 -4.73 0.55
C GLY A 35 3.50 -4.20 1.98
N TYR A 36 2.29 -3.91 2.47
CA TYR A 36 2.04 -3.42 3.82
C TYR A 36 1.00 -4.25 4.54
N ILE A 37 1.16 -4.36 5.86
CA ILE A 37 0.14 -4.87 6.77
C ILE A 37 -0.24 -3.74 7.71
N VAL A 38 -1.54 -3.53 7.86
CA VAL A 38 -2.12 -2.54 8.75
C VAL A 38 -2.95 -3.26 9.81
N LYS A 39 -2.74 -2.92 11.07
CA LYS A 39 -3.50 -3.46 12.19
C LYS A 39 -4.08 -2.33 13.03
N THR A 40 -5.40 -2.30 13.12
CA THR A 40 -6.18 -1.49 14.06
C THR A 40 -6.50 -2.32 15.31
N PRO A 41 -7.15 -1.79 16.34
CA PRO A 41 -7.60 -2.57 17.49
C PRO A 41 -8.48 -3.77 17.11
N THR A 42 -9.25 -3.68 16.03
CA THR A 42 -10.29 -4.67 15.67
C THR A 42 -10.09 -5.34 14.33
N THR A 43 -9.18 -4.86 13.49
CA THR A 43 -9.01 -5.36 12.12
C THR A 43 -7.54 -5.37 11.70
N CYS A 44 -7.13 -6.43 10.99
CA CYS A 44 -5.80 -6.54 10.40
C CYS A 44 -5.93 -6.84 8.90
N PHE A 45 -5.29 -6.04 8.04
CA PHE A 45 -5.41 -6.22 6.60
C PHE A 45 -4.08 -6.03 5.87
N GLY A 46 -4.00 -6.62 4.68
CA GLY A 46 -2.83 -6.53 3.82
C GLY A 46 -3.08 -5.73 2.55
N ILE A 47 -2.03 -5.10 2.01
CA ILE A 47 -2.05 -4.40 0.72
C ILE A 47 -0.81 -4.81 -0.05
N ASP A 48 -0.96 -5.16 -1.32
CA ASP A 48 0.13 -5.50 -2.27
C ASP A 48 1.17 -6.47 -1.70
N ILE A 49 0.72 -7.48 -0.98
CA ILE A 49 1.61 -8.46 -0.35
C ILE A 49 2.22 -9.36 -1.42
N ASN A 50 3.51 -9.17 -1.67
CA ASN A 50 4.33 -10.04 -2.52
C ASN A 50 5.52 -10.58 -1.72
N HIS A 51 5.36 -11.77 -1.17
CA HIS A 51 6.43 -12.51 -0.50
C HIS A 51 6.29 -13.99 -0.79
N ARG A 52 7.40 -14.73 -0.90
CA ARG A 52 7.41 -16.13 -1.33
C ARG A 52 6.49 -17.05 -0.53
N TRP A 53 6.27 -16.76 0.76
CA TRP A 53 5.44 -17.56 1.66
C TRP A 53 4.32 -16.71 2.27
N ALA A 54 3.80 -15.77 1.49
CA ALA A 54 2.79 -14.81 1.95
C ALA A 54 1.48 -15.49 2.42
N GLU A 55 1.18 -16.71 1.93
CA GLU A 55 0.01 -17.49 2.37
C GLU A 55 -0.01 -17.75 3.87
N LYS A 56 1.14 -17.71 4.55
CA LYS A 56 1.24 -17.82 6.02
C LYS A 56 0.58 -16.65 6.75
N LEU A 57 0.31 -15.54 6.06
CA LEU A 57 -0.38 -14.37 6.62
C LEU A 57 -1.89 -14.55 6.67
N GLU A 58 -2.46 -15.47 5.86
CA GLU A 58 -3.92 -15.61 5.77
C GLU A 58 -4.61 -15.71 7.14
N PRO A 59 -4.14 -16.50 8.12
CA PRO A 59 -4.83 -16.62 9.41
C PRO A 59 -4.91 -15.31 10.23
N TYR A 60 -4.08 -14.33 9.88
CA TYR A 60 -3.93 -13.06 10.61
C TYR A 60 -4.56 -11.86 9.89
N LEU A 61 -4.94 -12.02 8.63
CA LEU A 61 -5.55 -10.97 7.84
C LEU A 61 -7.05 -11.16 7.78
N ASP A 62 -7.81 -10.08 7.93
CA ASP A 62 -9.26 -10.05 7.77
C ASP A 62 -9.65 -9.81 6.32
N PHE A 63 -8.87 -8.99 5.59
CA PHE A 63 -9.02 -8.80 4.15
C PHE A 63 -7.69 -8.46 3.47
N LEU A 64 -7.67 -8.50 2.14
CA LEU A 64 -6.52 -8.18 1.31
C LEU A 64 -6.92 -7.19 0.20
N CYS A 65 -6.08 -6.17 -0.05
CA CYS A 65 -6.17 -5.30 -1.21
C CYS A 65 -5.01 -5.57 -2.18
N VAL A 66 -5.29 -5.59 -3.48
CA VAL A 66 -4.28 -5.74 -4.53
C VAL A 66 -4.51 -4.64 -5.57
N THR A 67 -3.52 -3.76 -5.71
CA THR A 67 -3.66 -2.56 -6.54
C THR A 67 -3.75 -2.88 -8.02
N HIS A 68 -2.94 -3.79 -8.53
CA HIS A 68 -2.93 -4.14 -9.95
C HIS A 68 -2.26 -5.50 -10.23
N LYS A 69 -2.28 -5.91 -11.51
CA LYS A 69 -1.85 -7.24 -11.96
C LYS A 69 -0.38 -7.27 -12.40
N HIS A 70 0.54 -6.67 -11.64
CA HIS A 70 1.97 -6.92 -11.81
C HIS A 70 2.46 -7.86 -10.72
N GLN A 71 3.36 -8.79 -11.07
CA GLN A 71 3.74 -9.91 -10.20
C GLN A 71 4.41 -9.47 -8.89
N ASP A 72 5.00 -8.31 -8.87
CA ASP A 72 5.65 -7.70 -7.70
C ASP A 72 4.67 -7.05 -6.70
N HIS A 73 3.35 -7.05 -7.01
CA HIS A 73 2.29 -6.52 -6.14
C HIS A 73 1.37 -7.57 -5.54
N TYR A 74 1.51 -8.86 -5.89
CA TYR A 74 0.65 -9.88 -5.33
C TYR A 74 1.34 -11.23 -5.18
N ASN A 75 0.77 -12.07 -4.34
CA ASN A 75 1.11 -13.48 -4.22
C ASN A 75 -0.14 -14.33 -4.45
N THR A 76 -0.09 -15.19 -5.47
CA THR A 76 -1.22 -16.03 -5.87
C THR A 76 -1.63 -17.02 -4.76
N ALA A 77 -0.66 -17.57 -4.00
CA ALA A 77 -0.98 -18.49 -2.91
C ALA A 77 -1.74 -17.78 -1.79
N LEU A 78 -1.35 -16.55 -1.44
CA LEU A 78 -2.09 -15.74 -0.46
C LEU A 78 -3.49 -15.40 -0.95
N ILE A 79 -3.63 -14.92 -2.19
CA ILE A 79 -4.95 -14.62 -2.77
C ILE A 79 -5.88 -15.84 -2.68
N ASN A 80 -5.40 -17.01 -3.11
CA ASN A 80 -6.17 -18.25 -3.05
C ASN A 80 -6.50 -18.65 -1.62
N ALA A 81 -5.58 -18.51 -0.68
CA ALA A 81 -5.82 -18.80 0.73
C ALA A 81 -6.93 -17.91 1.31
N MET A 82 -6.88 -16.59 1.04
CA MET A 82 -7.91 -15.62 1.46
C MET A 82 -9.28 -15.98 0.89
N LEU A 83 -9.36 -16.23 -0.43
CA LEU A 83 -10.62 -16.58 -1.10
C LEU A 83 -11.20 -17.91 -0.58
N ASN A 84 -10.35 -18.93 -0.38
CA ASN A 84 -10.76 -20.23 0.15
C ASN A 84 -11.26 -20.14 1.61
N ALA A 85 -10.71 -19.20 2.38
CA ALA A 85 -11.17 -18.89 3.74
C ALA A 85 -12.43 -17.99 3.78
N GLY A 86 -12.95 -17.59 2.61
CA GLY A 86 -14.10 -16.68 2.50
C GLY A 86 -13.80 -15.24 2.91
N LYS A 87 -12.53 -14.87 2.96
CA LYS A 87 -12.09 -13.52 3.33
C LYS A 87 -12.09 -12.59 2.11
N PRO A 88 -12.49 -11.30 2.27
CA PRO A 88 -12.54 -10.36 1.17
C PRO A 88 -11.16 -10.10 0.53
N VAL A 89 -11.16 -10.07 -0.81
CA VAL A 89 -10.01 -9.60 -1.62
C VAL A 89 -10.52 -8.50 -2.54
N TYR A 90 -10.00 -7.28 -2.40
CA TYR A 90 -10.38 -6.11 -3.18
C TYR A 90 -9.35 -5.85 -4.28
N SER A 91 -9.82 -5.71 -5.53
CA SER A 91 -8.93 -5.46 -6.68
C SER A 91 -9.72 -4.98 -7.90
N ASN A 92 -9.05 -4.73 -9.02
CA ASN A 92 -9.70 -4.48 -10.33
C ASN A 92 -9.62 -5.68 -11.30
N TRP A 93 -9.10 -6.83 -10.86
CA TRP A 93 -8.86 -7.97 -11.77
C TRP A 93 -9.07 -9.37 -11.15
N ILE A 94 -9.03 -9.53 -9.84
CA ILE A 94 -9.08 -10.86 -9.18
C ILE A 94 -10.51 -11.41 -9.22
N LYS A 95 -10.69 -12.56 -9.89
CA LYS A 95 -11.97 -13.26 -9.93
C LYS A 95 -12.27 -13.92 -8.58
N GLY A 96 -13.54 -13.85 -8.15
CA GLY A 96 -13.97 -14.41 -6.87
C GLY A 96 -13.82 -13.44 -5.68
N GLY A 97 -13.15 -12.31 -5.86
CA GLY A 97 -13.08 -11.22 -4.91
C GLY A 97 -14.04 -10.08 -5.23
N TYR A 98 -13.95 -9.00 -4.47
CA TYR A 98 -14.63 -7.73 -4.73
C TYR A 98 -13.87 -6.97 -5.82
N THR A 99 -14.33 -7.07 -7.05
CA THR A 99 -13.61 -6.57 -8.23
C THR A 99 -14.41 -5.46 -8.91
N SER A 100 -13.81 -4.27 -9.00
CA SER A 100 -14.34 -3.15 -9.76
C SER A 100 -13.28 -2.57 -10.69
N LYS A 101 -13.69 -2.16 -11.89
CA LYS A 101 -12.89 -1.41 -12.86
C LYS A 101 -13.29 0.07 -12.88
N GLU A 102 -14.14 0.49 -11.99
CA GLU A 102 -14.62 1.85 -11.81
C GLU A 102 -14.33 2.31 -10.39
N ASN A 103 -14.30 3.62 -10.19
CA ASN A 103 -14.21 4.20 -8.87
C ASN A 103 -15.37 3.70 -8.02
N THR A 104 -15.08 3.23 -6.82
CA THR A 104 -16.08 2.60 -5.96
C THR A 104 -15.68 2.71 -4.50
N ASP A 105 -16.65 2.51 -3.63
CA ASP A 105 -16.47 2.42 -2.18
C ASP A 105 -16.82 1.05 -1.69
N TYR A 106 -16.05 0.56 -0.74
CA TYR A 106 -16.34 -0.64 0.03
C TYR A 106 -16.34 -0.32 1.52
N GLN A 107 -16.95 -1.17 2.29
CA GLN A 107 -16.96 -1.13 3.76
C GLN A 107 -16.59 -2.49 4.30
N PHE A 108 -15.61 -2.52 5.21
CA PHE A 108 -15.30 -3.70 6.02
C PHE A 108 -15.31 -3.30 7.49
N ASN A 109 -16.27 -3.78 8.26
CA ASN A 109 -16.50 -3.35 9.63
C ASN A 109 -16.58 -1.81 9.72
N ASN A 110 -15.70 -1.19 10.51
CA ASN A 110 -15.59 0.26 10.67
C ASN A 110 -14.57 0.90 9.72
N ILE A 111 -14.04 0.16 8.74
CA ILE A 111 -13.08 0.68 7.74
C ILE A 111 -13.82 0.94 6.44
N LYS A 112 -13.78 2.19 5.95
CA LYS A 112 -14.18 2.53 4.59
C LYS A 112 -12.98 2.43 3.66
N ILE A 113 -13.19 1.90 2.47
CA ILE A 113 -12.18 1.68 1.45
C ILE A 113 -12.64 2.39 0.18
N HIS A 114 -12.03 3.53 -0.11
CA HIS A 114 -12.29 4.30 -1.34
C HIS A 114 -11.30 3.85 -2.42
N VAL A 115 -11.82 3.63 -3.62
CA VAL A 115 -11.01 3.18 -4.76
C VAL A 115 -11.09 4.21 -5.88
N SER A 116 -9.93 4.73 -6.30
CA SER A 116 -9.77 5.46 -7.56
C SER A 116 -9.08 4.56 -8.58
N ILE A 117 -9.64 4.44 -9.78
CA ILE A 117 -9.00 3.71 -10.87
C ILE A 117 -8.14 4.67 -11.67
N THR A 118 -6.87 4.34 -11.80
CA THR A 118 -5.88 5.20 -12.46
C THR A 118 -5.10 4.45 -13.53
N ASP A 119 -4.43 5.19 -14.40
CA ASP A 119 -3.44 4.61 -15.30
C ASP A 119 -2.21 4.19 -14.49
N HIS A 120 -1.50 3.22 -15.01
CA HIS A 120 -0.19 2.83 -14.52
C HIS A 120 0.87 3.89 -14.90
N ASN A 121 1.97 3.93 -14.18
CA ASN A 121 3.13 4.76 -14.53
C ASN A 121 3.71 4.42 -15.91
N ASN A 122 3.66 3.15 -16.30
CA ASN A 122 4.08 2.74 -17.63
C ASN A 122 3.02 3.18 -18.67
N SER A 123 3.44 3.90 -19.68
CA SER A 123 2.57 4.35 -20.77
C SER A 123 1.93 3.17 -21.50
N GLY A 124 0.63 3.21 -21.69
CA GLY A 124 -0.13 2.17 -22.39
C GLY A 124 -0.97 1.27 -21.48
N LEU A 125 -0.85 1.39 -20.16
CA LEU A 125 -1.68 0.65 -19.19
C LEU A 125 -2.71 1.59 -18.56
N SER A 126 -3.78 1.87 -19.31
CA SER A 126 -4.87 2.74 -18.85
C SER A 126 -5.85 2.00 -17.93
N ASN A 127 -6.37 2.69 -16.91
CA ASN A 127 -7.32 2.14 -15.92
C ASN A 127 -6.82 0.83 -15.29
N PHE A 128 -5.53 0.78 -15.00
CA PHE A 128 -4.85 -0.46 -14.63
C PHE A 128 -4.62 -0.60 -13.13
N VAL A 129 -4.56 0.50 -12.39
CA VAL A 129 -4.23 0.53 -10.96
C VAL A 129 -5.44 0.96 -10.12
N SER A 130 -5.73 0.19 -9.09
CA SER A 130 -6.63 0.59 -8.00
C SER A 130 -5.82 1.32 -6.95
N VAL A 131 -6.04 2.61 -6.80
CA VAL A 131 -5.52 3.41 -5.70
C VAL A 131 -6.49 3.28 -4.54
N PHE A 132 -6.00 2.86 -3.37
CA PHE A 132 -6.83 2.65 -2.19
C PHE A 132 -6.64 3.76 -1.17
N THR A 133 -7.74 4.39 -0.75
CA THR A 133 -7.78 5.27 0.41
C THR A 133 -8.59 4.61 1.52
N PHE A 134 -8.06 4.56 2.73
CA PHE A 134 -8.70 3.95 3.89
C PHE A 134 -9.07 5.03 4.90
N GLU A 135 -10.31 4.98 5.40
CA GLU A 135 -10.76 5.64 6.60
C GLU A 135 -11.02 4.58 7.67
N CYS A 136 -10.16 4.49 8.65
CA CYS A 136 -10.36 3.60 9.80
C CYS A 136 -11.20 4.34 10.86
N GLY A 137 -12.01 3.60 11.61
CA GLY A 137 -12.96 4.18 12.55
C GLY A 137 -12.35 4.74 13.85
N ASP A 138 -13.21 5.16 14.74
CA ASP A 138 -12.86 5.82 16.01
C ASP A 138 -11.92 5.00 16.90
N ASP A 139 -12.05 3.67 16.88
CA ASP A 139 -11.18 2.76 17.62
C ASP A 139 -9.71 2.83 17.19
N SER A 140 -9.44 3.26 15.97
CA SER A 140 -8.11 3.49 15.42
C SER A 140 -7.68 4.97 15.44
N GLY A 141 -8.41 5.84 16.13
CA GLY A 141 -8.16 7.28 16.15
C GLY A 141 -8.51 7.98 14.83
N ASN A 142 -9.47 7.44 14.08
CA ASN A 142 -9.85 7.93 12.74
C ASN A 142 -8.66 7.96 11.78
N PHE A 143 -7.78 6.98 11.88
CA PHE A 143 -6.59 6.87 11.03
C PHE A 143 -6.96 6.79 9.55
N THR A 144 -6.25 7.54 8.72
CA THR A 144 -6.43 7.57 7.27
C THR A 144 -5.15 7.27 6.52
N MET A 145 -5.25 6.51 5.43
CA MET A 145 -4.10 6.12 4.63
C MET A 145 -4.44 6.08 3.14
N LEU A 146 -3.51 6.51 2.30
CA LEU A 146 -3.58 6.43 0.84
C LEU A 146 -2.44 5.58 0.31
N HIS A 147 -2.74 4.49 -0.39
CA HIS A 147 -1.79 3.61 -1.06
C HIS A 147 -1.96 3.71 -2.57
N THR A 148 -0.93 4.16 -3.27
CA THR A 148 -1.05 4.51 -4.69
C THR A 148 -0.83 3.33 -5.64
N GLY A 149 -0.25 2.21 -5.17
CA GLY A 149 0.33 1.23 -6.09
C GLY A 149 1.26 1.93 -7.10
N ASP A 150 1.31 1.41 -8.31
CA ASP A 150 2.13 1.97 -9.39
C ASP A 150 1.42 3.00 -10.26
N SER A 151 0.54 3.77 -9.67
CA SER A 151 -0.17 4.85 -10.34
C SER A 151 0.76 5.87 -11.01
N ASN A 152 0.25 6.52 -12.04
CA ASN A 152 0.96 7.58 -12.78
C ASN A 152 1.00 8.94 -12.07
N PHE A 153 0.38 9.10 -10.90
CA PHE A 153 0.27 10.33 -10.14
C PHE A 153 -0.39 11.51 -10.87
N LYS A 154 -1.29 11.24 -11.81
CA LYS A 154 -2.13 12.29 -12.41
C LYS A 154 -3.28 12.63 -11.49
N ALA A 155 -3.25 13.78 -10.83
CA ALA A 155 -4.26 14.19 -9.85
C ALA A 155 -5.70 14.10 -10.39
N ALA A 156 -5.92 14.39 -11.66
CA ALA A 156 -7.24 14.29 -12.29
C ALA A 156 -7.86 12.87 -12.24
N GLN A 157 -7.08 11.84 -11.99
CA GLN A 157 -7.55 10.45 -11.85
C GLN A 157 -7.78 10.02 -10.38
N TYR A 158 -7.33 10.83 -9.42
CA TYR A 158 -7.49 10.60 -7.99
C TYR A 158 -8.80 11.23 -7.51
N THR A 159 -9.93 10.78 -8.05
CA THR A 159 -11.23 11.42 -7.84
C THR A 159 -11.96 10.92 -6.59
N ASN A 160 -11.48 9.83 -5.99
CA ASN A 160 -12.08 9.22 -4.79
C ASN A 160 -11.02 9.06 -3.69
N ILE A 161 -10.39 10.18 -3.29
CA ILE A 161 -9.41 10.24 -2.22
C ILE A 161 -9.79 11.32 -1.20
N LEU A 162 -9.21 11.22 0.00
CA LEU A 162 -9.39 12.21 1.05
C LEU A 162 -8.47 13.43 0.82
N PRO A 163 -8.89 14.64 1.18
CA PRO A 163 -8.06 15.84 1.08
C PRO A 163 -6.90 15.87 2.08
N HIS A 164 -6.95 15.03 3.11
CA HIS A 164 -5.91 14.82 4.10
C HIS A 164 -5.83 13.33 4.45
N VAL A 165 -4.61 12.81 4.62
CA VAL A 165 -4.35 11.47 5.12
C VAL A 165 -3.20 11.50 6.12
N ASN A 166 -3.27 10.64 7.13
CA ASN A 166 -2.14 10.51 8.06
C ASN A 166 -0.92 9.89 7.34
N VAL A 167 -1.15 8.91 6.47
CA VAL A 167 -0.07 8.22 5.76
C VAL A 167 -0.36 8.13 4.27
N LEU A 168 0.61 8.58 3.45
CA LEU A 168 0.67 8.34 2.02
C LEU A 168 1.76 7.32 1.72
N ILE A 169 1.42 6.25 0.99
CA ILE A 169 2.34 5.23 0.52
C ILE A 169 2.43 5.29 -1.01
N PRO A 170 3.32 6.11 -1.56
CA PRO A 170 3.55 6.17 -2.98
C PRO A 170 4.66 5.21 -3.39
N ARG A 171 4.60 4.72 -4.65
CA ARG A 171 5.80 4.11 -5.22
C ARG A 171 6.92 5.15 -5.32
N TYR A 172 8.16 4.71 -5.18
CA TYR A 172 9.30 5.51 -5.53
C TYR A 172 9.26 5.85 -7.03
N ALA A 173 9.34 7.13 -7.36
CA ALA A 173 9.39 7.56 -8.75
C ALA A 173 10.39 8.70 -8.90
N PRO A 174 11.40 8.55 -9.76
CA PRO A 174 12.45 9.55 -9.93
C PRO A 174 11.94 10.96 -10.24
N ASN A 175 10.80 11.09 -10.94
CA ASN A 175 10.36 12.36 -11.51
C ASN A 175 8.93 12.77 -11.14
N ALA A 176 8.20 12.04 -10.31
CA ALA A 176 6.75 12.19 -10.25
C ALA A 176 6.16 12.67 -8.92
N LEU A 177 6.88 12.66 -7.82
CA LEU A 177 6.40 13.23 -6.56
C LEU A 177 6.73 14.73 -6.51
N THR A 178 6.02 15.51 -7.28
CA THR A 178 6.07 16.98 -7.22
C THR A 178 4.79 17.51 -6.59
N GLU A 179 4.84 18.72 -6.07
CA GLU A 179 3.69 19.41 -5.47
C GLU A 179 2.46 19.50 -6.40
N ASN A 180 2.69 19.43 -7.71
CA ASN A 180 1.62 19.52 -8.72
C ASN A 180 0.94 18.17 -9.01
N ASN A 181 1.39 17.06 -8.42
CA ASN A 181 0.81 15.75 -8.67
C ASN A 181 -0.27 15.45 -7.63
N ILE A 182 0.03 14.55 -6.68
CA ILE A 182 -0.98 14.10 -5.70
C ILE A 182 -0.80 14.70 -4.31
N ILE A 183 0.30 15.41 -4.05
CA ILE A 183 0.52 16.12 -2.77
C ILE A 183 0.15 17.59 -2.96
N GLY A 184 -0.82 18.06 -2.21
CA GLY A 184 -1.31 19.44 -2.29
C GLY A 184 -2.73 19.61 -1.79
N THR A 185 -3.40 20.69 -2.20
CA THR A 185 -4.76 21.05 -1.78
C THR A 185 -5.75 21.16 -2.94
N GLY A 186 -5.33 20.84 -4.15
CA GLY A 186 -6.18 20.87 -5.32
C GLY A 186 -7.06 19.62 -5.47
N ALA A 187 -7.90 19.61 -6.47
CA ALA A 187 -8.69 18.43 -6.81
C ALA A 187 -7.78 17.25 -7.14
N GLY A 188 -8.06 16.08 -6.55
CA GLY A 188 -7.24 14.88 -6.71
C GLY A 188 -5.89 14.93 -6.00
N GLN A 189 -5.73 15.86 -5.05
CA GLN A 189 -4.55 15.98 -4.20
C GLN A 189 -4.90 15.75 -2.74
N THR A 190 -3.92 15.33 -1.96
CA THR A 190 -4.03 15.13 -0.51
C THR A 190 -2.86 15.77 0.21
N LYS A 191 -3.06 16.16 1.47
CA LYS A 191 -2.00 16.55 2.40
C LYS A 191 -1.70 15.36 3.31
N PRO A 192 -0.56 14.68 3.16
CA PRO A 192 -0.16 13.64 4.10
C PRO A 192 0.57 14.24 5.29
N ASP A 193 0.40 13.64 6.49
CA ASP A 193 1.27 13.90 7.64
C ASP A 193 2.62 13.19 7.43
N TYR A 194 2.55 11.92 6.95
CA TYR A 194 3.73 11.09 6.69
C TYR A 194 3.69 10.52 5.28
N VAL A 195 4.86 10.43 4.65
CA VAL A 195 5.04 9.74 3.36
C VAL A 195 6.01 8.58 3.55
N LEU A 196 5.56 7.36 3.23
CA LEU A 196 6.36 6.14 3.24
C LEU A 196 6.75 5.79 1.80
N LEU A 197 7.92 6.26 1.34
CA LEU A 197 8.41 5.96 -0.01
C LEU A 197 8.68 4.47 -0.16
N SER A 198 8.04 3.85 -1.12
CA SER A 198 8.05 2.41 -1.34
C SER A 198 8.45 2.04 -2.77
N HIS A 199 8.40 0.76 -3.12
CA HIS A 199 8.86 0.24 -4.40
C HIS A 199 10.38 0.45 -4.60
N ILE A 200 11.15 0.19 -3.57
CA ILE A 200 12.60 0.29 -3.54
C ILE A 200 13.23 -1.07 -3.26
N LEU A 201 14.41 -1.31 -3.79
CA LEU A 201 15.15 -2.57 -3.64
C LEU A 201 14.33 -3.81 -4.06
N GLU A 202 13.39 -3.62 -4.99
CA GLU A 202 12.58 -4.69 -5.53
C GLU A 202 13.47 -5.68 -6.29
N LEU A 203 13.40 -6.97 -5.92
CA LEU A 203 14.39 -7.98 -6.35
C LEU A 203 14.34 -8.33 -7.83
N SER A 204 13.18 -8.14 -8.49
CA SER A 204 13.05 -8.45 -9.93
C SER A 204 13.52 -7.31 -10.83
N HIS A 205 13.58 -6.07 -10.31
CA HIS A 205 14.03 -4.89 -11.07
C HIS A 205 15.46 -4.43 -10.73
N GLU A 206 16.08 -5.01 -9.73
CA GLU A 206 17.39 -4.57 -9.21
C GLU A 206 18.49 -4.53 -10.28
N SER A 207 18.51 -5.51 -11.17
CA SER A 207 19.53 -5.60 -12.24
C SER A 207 19.32 -4.62 -13.38
N GLU A 208 18.10 -4.14 -13.58
CA GLU A 208 17.74 -3.30 -14.73
C GLU A 208 17.81 -1.82 -14.41
N GLU A 209 17.54 -1.46 -13.14
CA GLU A 209 17.33 -0.07 -12.75
C GLU A 209 17.94 0.27 -11.37
N GLU A 210 19.07 -0.31 -11.05
CA GLU A 210 19.73 -0.18 -9.74
C GLU A 210 19.79 1.27 -9.22
N SER A 211 20.09 2.23 -10.08
CA SER A 211 20.19 3.65 -9.70
C SER A 211 18.84 4.28 -9.35
N ARG A 212 17.74 3.82 -9.95
CA ARG A 212 16.39 4.35 -9.71
C ARG A 212 15.73 3.73 -8.49
N TRP A 213 16.05 2.48 -8.21
CA TRP A 213 15.43 1.69 -7.15
C TRP A 213 16.29 1.62 -5.89
N SER A 214 17.38 2.38 -5.84
CA SER A 214 18.33 2.36 -4.74
C SER A 214 17.78 3.09 -3.50
N LEU A 215 18.22 2.63 -2.33
CA LEU A 215 17.94 3.29 -1.07
C LEU A 215 18.41 4.75 -1.05
N ASN A 216 19.62 5.03 -1.57
CA ASN A 216 20.17 6.39 -1.60
C ASN A 216 19.28 7.34 -2.41
N SER A 217 18.81 6.89 -3.58
CA SER A 217 17.90 7.70 -4.40
C SER A 217 16.56 7.93 -3.72
N ALA A 218 16.03 6.95 -2.98
CA ALA A 218 14.81 7.10 -2.21
C ALA A 218 14.99 8.10 -1.05
N LEU A 219 16.10 8.05 -0.32
CA LEU A 219 16.43 9.01 0.74
C LEU A 219 16.57 10.44 0.21
N GLU A 220 17.21 10.61 -0.94
CA GLU A 220 17.30 11.91 -1.61
C GLU A 220 15.92 12.45 -1.99
N ARG A 221 15.02 11.60 -2.44
CA ARG A 221 13.63 11.97 -2.74
C ARG A 221 12.86 12.35 -1.50
N ALA A 222 12.94 11.53 -0.47
CA ALA A 222 12.27 11.79 0.80
C ALA A 222 12.62 13.18 1.34
N SER A 223 13.90 13.57 1.26
CA SER A 223 14.37 14.88 1.74
C SER A 223 13.82 16.10 0.96
N LYS A 224 13.22 15.88 -0.21
CA LYS A 224 12.68 16.93 -1.08
C LYS A 224 11.14 17.01 -1.03
N LEU A 225 10.48 16.14 -0.27
CA LEU A 225 9.03 16.15 -0.18
C LEU A 225 8.54 17.27 0.74
N ASN A 226 7.51 17.98 0.30
CA ASN A 226 6.84 19.00 1.10
C ASN A 226 5.73 18.37 1.96
N CYS A 227 6.13 17.68 3.03
CA CYS A 227 5.25 17.09 4.03
C CYS A 227 5.89 17.19 5.41
N GLU A 228 5.14 16.94 6.47
CA GLU A 228 5.65 17.03 7.86
C GLU A 228 6.78 16.02 8.09
N SER A 229 6.64 14.82 7.54
CA SER A 229 7.66 13.77 7.63
C SER A 229 7.66 12.88 6.39
N SER A 230 8.84 12.48 5.97
CA SER A 230 9.02 11.47 4.92
C SER A 230 10.01 10.42 5.38
N VAL A 231 9.69 9.15 5.15
CA VAL A 231 10.52 8.02 5.54
C VAL A 231 10.69 7.04 4.39
N VAL A 232 11.78 6.33 4.42
CA VAL A 232 12.03 5.17 3.57
C VAL A 232 12.04 3.96 4.50
N PRO A 233 10.96 3.18 4.56
CA PRO A 233 10.85 2.10 5.50
C PRO A 233 11.73 0.92 5.10
N PHE A 234 12.09 0.11 6.08
CA PHE A 234 12.79 -1.16 5.88
C PHE A 234 11.83 -2.34 6.01
N TRP A 235 12.13 -3.43 5.29
CA TRP A 235 11.33 -4.65 5.33
C TRP A 235 11.23 -5.21 6.75
N GLY A 236 9.99 -5.39 7.21
CA GLY A 236 9.67 -5.81 8.57
C GLY A 236 9.66 -4.67 9.59
N GLU A 237 9.92 -3.43 9.20
CA GLU A 237 9.84 -2.26 10.07
C GLU A 237 8.37 -1.92 10.38
N LYS A 238 8.18 -1.44 11.63
CA LYS A 238 6.89 -0.99 12.17
C LYS A 238 6.86 0.54 12.25
#